data_5db3ce9f34b5a8cc0fd933ff4cb9d3c7
#
_entry.id   5db3ce9f34b5a8cc0fd933ff4cb9d3c7
#
_cell.length_a   1.000
_cell.length_b   1.000
_cell.length_c   1.000
_cell.angle_alpha   90.00
_cell.angle_beta   90.00
_cell.angle_gamma   90.00
#
_symmetry.space_group_name_H-M   'P 1'
#
loop_
_entity.id
_entity.type
_entity.pdbx_description
1 polymer ?
#
loop_
_entity_poly.entity_id
_entity_poly.type
_entity_poly.pdbx_seq_one_letter_code
_entity_poly.pdbx_strand_id
1 'polypeptide(L)'
;VFVDPIHESMDALSVAYSLLKSHEVIDLLIIMLGTNDVKERFNANAACIGAGMERLILKAKSVDCWGTRAPNILVVAPPRIGDGFHDAVMGEGCVEKSKGVAEQFRIVAERQNVHFLNAADCEFNQVDFMHLTRKGHAQLADLLAKKVPTLL
;
A
#
# COMPACT_ATOMS: atom_id res chain seq x y z
N VAL A 1 -5.33 -3.77 5.25
CA VAL A 1 -4.87 -4.11 6.59
C VAL A 1 -6.02 -4.30 7.56
N PHE A 2 -7.17 -3.69 7.32
CA PHE A 2 -8.36 -3.82 8.16
C PHE A 2 -9.31 -4.90 7.62
N VAL A 3 -9.95 -5.63 8.54
CA VAL A 3 -11.01 -6.58 8.18
C VAL A 3 -12.25 -5.79 7.79
N ASP A 4 -12.74 -5.98 6.57
CA ASP A 4 -13.94 -5.32 6.09
C ASP A 4 -15.19 -6.10 6.54
N PRO A 5 -16.07 -5.54 7.36
CA PRO A 5 -17.25 -6.25 7.86
C PRO A 5 -18.34 -6.48 6.79
N ILE A 6 -18.22 -5.83 5.62
CA ILE A 6 -19.22 -5.90 4.54
C ILE A 6 -18.86 -6.97 3.51
N HIS A 7 -17.59 -7.35 3.42
CA HIS A 7 -17.08 -8.27 2.41
C HIS A 7 -16.35 -9.45 3.07
N GLU A 8 -16.05 -10.46 2.27
CA GLU A 8 -15.10 -11.51 2.62
C GLU A 8 -13.78 -10.90 3.13
N SER A 9 -13.04 -11.65 3.95
CA SER A 9 -11.77 -11.17 4.51
C SER A 9 -10.80 -10.78 3.38
N MET A 10 -10.55 -9.48 3.27
CA MET A 10 -9.67 -8.88 2.26
C MET A 10 -8.40 -8.30 2.88
N ASP A 11 -8.10 -8.67 4.13
CA ASP A 11 -6.89 -8.19 4.79
C ASP A 11 -5.64 -8.94 4.32
N ALA A 12 -4.59 -8.18 4.02
CA ALA A 12 -3.34 -8.74 3.53
C ALA A 12 -2.61 -9.57 4.61
N LEU A 13 -2.84 -9.32 5.90
CA LEU A 13 -2.16 -10.03 6.99
C LEU A 13 -2.58 -11.51 7.05
N SER A 14 -3.84 -11.81 6.82
CA SER A 14 -4.37 -13.18 6.87
C SER A 14 -3.81 -14.07 5.76
N VAL A 15 -3.51 -13.49 4.58
CA VAL A 15 -3.03 -14.24 3.41
C VAL A 15 -1.52 -14.13 3.18
N ALA A 16 -0.84 -13.21 3.86
CA ALA A 16 0.58 -12.91 3.63
C ALA A 16 1.48 -14.15 3.72
N TYR A 17 1.29 -14.99 4.74
CA TYR A 17 2.10 -16.19 4.91
C TYR A 17 1.99 -17.13 3.70
N SER A 18 0.77 -17.49 3.33
CA SER A 18 0.51 -18.45 2.24
C SER A 18 0.98 -17.91 0.88
N LEU A 19 0.75 -16.63 0.61
CA LEU A 19 1.21 -15.98 -0.62
C LEU A 19 2.74 -15.98 -0.70
N LEU A 20 3.43 -15.53 0.35
CA LEU A 20 4.89 -15.45 0.34
C LEU A 20 5.54 -16.82 0.24
N LYS A 21 5.02 -17.81 0.97
CA LYS A 21 5.54 -19.20 0.90
C LYS A 21 5.31 -19.84 -0.47
N SER A 22 4.21 -19.54 -1.16
CA SER A 22 3.96 -20.08 -2.50
C SER A 22 4.83 -19.48 -3.59
N HIS A 23 5.52 -18.38 -3.32
CA HIS A 23 6.39 -17.67 -4.27
C HIS A 23 7.87 -17.64 -3.84
N GLU A 24 8.27 -18.52 -2.92
CA GLU A 24 9.69 -18.59 -2.53
C GLU A 24 10.56 -19.15 -3.68
N VAL A 25 11.71 -18.62 -3.94
CA VAL A 25 12.46 -17.57 -3.23
C VAL A 25 12.08 -16.20 -3.80
N ILE A 26 11.83 -15.23 -2.91
CA ILE A 26 11.43 -13.86 -3.30
C ILE A 26 12.67 -12.97 -3.33
N ASP A 27 12.90 -12.30 -4.46
CA ASP A 27 13.99 -11.32 -4.64
C ASP A 27 13.60 -9.93 -4.15
N LEU A 28 12.33 -9.53 -4.37
CA LEU A 28 11.77 -8.26 -3.95
C LEU A 28 10.26 -8.41 -3.75
N LEU A 29 9.77 -8.01 -2.57
CA LEU A 29 8.34 -7.87 -2.31
C LEU A 29 7.93 -6.40 -2.48
N ILE A 30 7.00 -6.12 -3.38
CA ILE A 30 6.40 -4.80 -3.54
C ILE A 30 5.03 -4.79 -2.88
N ILE A 31 4.80 -3.87 -1.94
CA ILE A 31 3.52 -3.71 -1.24
C ILE A 31 2.92 -2.36 -1.62
N MET A 32 1.79 -2.36 -2.33
CA MET A 32 1.01 -1.16 -2.64
C MET A 32 -0.42 -1.37 -2.16
N LEU A 33 -0.70 -0.93 -0.95
CA LEU A 33 -1.99 -1.03 -0.25
C LEU A 33 -2.28 0.28 0.47
N GLY A 34 -3.50 0.46 0.99
CA GLY A 34 -3.86 1.62 1.81
C GLY A 34 -5.07 2.38 1.31
N THR A 35 -5.36 2.38 0.00
CA THR A 35 -6.51 3.09 -0.57
C THR A 35 -7.83 2.64 0.06
N ASN A 36 -8.03 1.35 0.27
CA ASN A 36 -9.26 0.85 0.90
C ASN A 36 -9.29 1.03 2.42
N ASP A 37 -8.13 1.21 3.04
CA ASP A 37 -8.02 1.38 4.49
C ASP A 37 -8.51 2.76 4.97
N VAL A 38 -8.65 3.74 4.06
CA VAL A 38 -9.18 5.08 4.39
C VAL A 38 -10.70 5.12 4.53
N LYS A 39 -11.42 4.04 4.21
CA LYS A 39 -12.87 3.96 4.36
C LYS A 39 -13.29 4.35 5.78
N GLU A 40 -14.29 5.21 5.89
CA GLU A 40 -14.70 5.77 7.19
C GLU A 40 -15.19 4.72 8.18
N ARG A 41 -15.80 3.63 7.68
CA ARG A 41 -16.28 2.53 8.54
C ARG A 41 -15.17 1.83 9.34
N PHE A 42 -13.90 1.96 8.95
CA PHE A 42 -12.78 1.45 9.73
C PHE A 42 -12.33 2.39 10.85
N ASN A 43 -12.81 3.62 10.84
CA ASN A 43 -12.47 4.68 11.81
C ASN A 43 -10.94 4.81 12.04
N ALA A 44 -10.15 4.56 11.01
CA ALA A 44 -8.70 4.65 11.04
C ALA A 44 -8.23 5.99 10.46
N ASN A 45 -7.30 6.63 11.13
CA ASN A 45 -6.57 7.76 10.57
C ASN A 45 -5.30 7.28 9.81
N ALA A 46 -4.59 8.19 9.15
CA ALA A 46 -3.39 7.85 8.40
C ALA A 46 -2.30 7.15 9.26
N ALA A 47 -2.15 7.55 10.53
CA ALA A 47 -1.19 6.91 11.43
C ALA A 47 -1.58 5.46 11.76
N CYS A 48 -2.88 5.18 11.95
CA CYS A 48 -3.37 3.80 12.14
C CYS A 48 -3.14 2.95 10.88
N ILE A 49 -3.31 3.54 9.68
CA ILE A 49 -3.04 2.88 8.40
C ILE A 49 -1.53 2.59 8.28
N GLY A 50 -0.68 3.54 8.68
CA GLY A 50 0.77 3.34 8.77
C GLY A 50 1.15 2.19 9.71
N ALA A 51 0.56 2.14 10.90
CA ALA A 51 0.78 1.04 11.85
C ALA A 51 0.35 -0.33 11.28
N GLY A 52 -0.73 -0.35 10.49
CA GLY A 52 -1.16 -1.53 9.76
C GLY A 52 -0.13 -1.98 8.72
N MET A 53 0.43 -1.06 7.96
CA MET A 53 1.53 -1.34 7.01
C MET A 53 2.76 -1.87 7.75
N GLU A 54 3.12 -1.29 8.89
CA GLU A 54 4.23 -1.77 9.71
C GLU A 54 4.04 -3.23 10.14
N ARG A 55 2.85 -3.59 10.60
CA ARG A 55 2.52 -4.99 10.93
C ARG A 55 2.68 -5.92 9.73
N LEU A 56 2.27 -5.49 8.55
CA LEU A 56 2.42 -6.29 7.32
C LEU A 56 3.89 -6.47 6.94
N ILE A 57 4.71 -5.43 7.06
CA ILE A 57 6.16 -5.50 6.85
C ILE A 57 6.80 -6.49 7.83
N LEU A 58 6.48 -6.38 9.13
CA LEU A 58 7.00 -7.29 10.15
C LEU A 58 6.57 -8.74 9.89
N LYS A 59 5.31 -8.94 9.46
CA LYS A 59 4.83 -10.26 9.04
C LYS A 59 5.63 -10.79 7.86
N ALA A 60 5.81 -9.99 6.80
CA ALA A 60 6.58 -10.40 5.63
C ALA A 60 8.03 -10.76 5.97
N LYS A 61 8.67 -9.97 6.83
CA LYS A 61 10.04 -10.27 7.31
C LYS A 61 10.14 -11.57 8.10
N SER A 62 9.07 -11.98 8.80
CA SER A 62 9.06 -13.20 9.61
C SER A 62 8.82 -14.48 8.81
N VAL A 63 8.44 -14.37 7.54
CA VAL A 63 8.20 -15.53 6.68
C VAL A 63 9.52 -16.01 6.08
N ASP A 64 9.80 -17.30 6.20
CA ASP A 64 10.95 -17.95 5.57
C ASP A 64 10.69 -18.15 4.06
N CYS A 65 10.92 -17.09 3.27
CA CYS A 65 10.70 -17.08 1.83
C CYS A 65 11.80 -16.31 1.05
N TRP A 66 12.85 -15.88 1.75
CA TRP A 66 13.90 -15.02 1.21
C TRP A 66 15.18 -15.79 0.80
N GLY A 67 15.19 -17.11 0.97
CA GLY A 67 16.37 -17.94 0.80
C GLY A 67 17.46 -17.56 1.80
N THR A 68 18.68 -17.34 1.32
CA THR A 68 19.81 -16.94 2.18
C THR A 68 19.96 -15.41 2.31
N ARG A 69 19.05 -14.64 1.72
CA ARG A 69 19.11 -13.16 1.69
C ARG A 69 18.27 -12.54 2.79
N ALA A 70 18.61 -11.32 3.15
CA ALA A 70 17.74 -10.50 3.99
C ALA A 70 16.43 -10.15 3.26
N PRO A 71 15.31 -9.96 4.00
CA PRO A 71 14.05 -9.49 3.40
C PRO A 71 14.23 -8.17 2.63
N ASN A 72 13.86 -8.17 1.35
CA ASN A 72 13.92 -7.02 0.46
C ASN A 72 12.50 -6.56 0.13
N ILE A 73 12.08 -5.43 0.70
CA ILE A 73 10.69 -4.96 0.65
C ILE A 73 10.65 -3.52 0.15
N LEU A 74 9.78 -3.25 -0.81
CA LEU A 74 9.45 -1.92 -1.30
C LEU A 74 8.00 -1.58 -0.94
N VAL A 75 7.80 -0.56 -0.12
CA VAL A 75 6.48 0.02 0.16
C VAL A 75 6.20 1.11 -0.87
N VAL A 76 5.07 1.02 -1.54
CA VAL A 76 4.60 2.02 -2.50
C VAL A 76 3.38 2.71 -1.91
N ALA A 77 3.46 4.02 -1.69
CA ALA A 77 2.28 4.80 -1.32
C ALA A 77 1.33 4.88 -2.53
N PRO A 78 0.06 4.48 -2.38
CA PRO A 78 -0.90 4.56 -3.47
C PRO A 78 -1.26 6.01 -3.82
N PRO A 79 -1.86 6.28 -4.99
CA PRO A 79 -2.44 7.56 -5.31
C PRO A 79 -3.39 8.03 -4.21
N ARG A 80 -3.38 9.33 -3.93
CA ARG A 80 -4.35 9.95 -3.02
C ARG A 80 -5.74 9.94 -3.67
N ILE A 81 -6.77 10.03 -2.84
CA ILE A 81 -8.14 10.23 -3.31
C ILE A 81 -8.34 11.72 -3.60
N GLY A 82 -8.90 12.02 -4.76
CA GLY A 82 -9.12 13.40 -5.22
C GLY A 82 -10.27 14.10 -4.52
N ASP A 83 -10.21 15.44 -4.45
CA ASP A 83 -11.18 16.25 -3.72
C ASP A 83 -12.62 16.19 -4.28
N GLY A 84 -12.80 15.72 -5.52
CA GLY A 84 -14.13 15.51 -6.12
C GLY A 84 -14.73 14.12 -5.82
N PHE A 85 -14.08 13.31 -4.99
CA PHE A 85 -14.57 11.99 -4.63
C PHE A 85 -15.86 12.05 -3.82
N HIS A 86 -16.84 11.24 -4.25
CA HIS A 86 -18.13 11.08 -3.58
C HIS A 86 -18.55 9.60 -3.62
N ASP A 87 -18.58 8.95 -2.47
CA ASP A 87 -19.04 7.57 -2.35
C ASP A 87 -19.60 7.33 -0.94
N ALA A 88 -20.89 7.01 -0.86
CA ALA A 88 -21.58 6.82 0.42
C ALA A 88 -21.07 5.58 1.20
N VAL A 89 -20.48 4.60 0.53
CA VAL A 89 -19.95 3.37 1.15
C VAL A 89 -18.56 3.59 1.76
N MET A 90 -17.73 4.37 1.08
CA MET A 90 -16.40 4.72 1.59
C MET A 90 -16.44 5.86 2.60
N GLY A 91 -17.35 6.82 2.40
CA GLY A 91 -17.48 8.03 3.21
C GLY A 91 -16.56 9.17 2.72
N GLU A 92 -17.02 10.42 2.91
CA GLU A 92 -16.31 11.59 2.37
C GLU A 92 -14.99 11.90 3.08
N GLY A 93 -14.84 11.53 4.34
CA GLY A 93 -13.59 11.73 5.10
C GLY A 93 -12.40 10.94 4.60
N CYS A 94 -12.60 10.01 3.65
CA CYS A 94 -11.51 9.24 3.05
C CYS A 94 -10.54 10.12 2.24
N VAL A 95 -11.01 11.24 1.67
CA VAL A 95 -10.17 12.20 0.93
C VAL A 95 -9.06 12.75 1.84
N GLU A 96 -9.44 13.31 2.99
CA GLU A 96 -8.47 13.88 3.93
C GLU A 96 -7.54 12.82 4.52
N LYS A 97 -8.07 11.63 4.86
CA LYS A 97 -7.25 10.53 5.35
C LYS A 97 -6.19 10.10 4.34
N SER A 98 -6.54 10.05 3.05
CA SER A 98 -5.62 9.60 1.99
C SER A 98 -4.41 10.52 1.83
N LYS A 99 -4.56 11.82 2.10
CA LYS A 99 -3.47 12.81 2.00
C LYS A 99 -2.30 12.52 2.94
N GLY A 100 -2.58 11.90 4.09
CA GLY A 100 -1.57 11.56 5.09
C GLY A 100 -0.90 10.19 4.90
N VAL A 101 -1.42 9.32 4.05
CA VAL A 101 -0.96 7.92 3.94
C VAL A 101 0.49 7.83 3.46
N ALA A 102 0.86 8.60 2.42
CA ALA A 102 2.21 8.56 1.85
C ALA A 102 3.28 8.91 2.89
N GLU A 103 3.05 9.94 3.70
CA GLU A 103 3.98 10.35 4.75
C GLU A 103 4.09 9.29 5.85
N GLN A 104 2.98 8.70 6.27
CA GLN A 104 3.02 7.63 7.26
C GLN A 104 3.75 6.38 6.74
N PHE A 105 3.59 6.03 5.47
CA PHE A 105 4.33 4.92 4.87
C PHE A 105 5.82 5.21 4.73
N ARG A 106 6.21 6.45 4.45
CA ARG A 106 7.61 6.87 4.43
C ARG A 106 8.25 6.69 5.82
N ILE A 107 7.59 7.19 6.88
CA ILE A 107 8.03 7.07 8.26
C ILE A 107 8.19 5.59 8.66
N VAL A 108 7.22 4.75 8.33
CA VAL A 108 7.25 3.32 8.62
C VAL A 108 8.37 2.63 7.85
N ALA A 109 8.56 2.95 6.57
CA ALA A 109 9.62 2.36 5.76
C ALA A 109 11.00 2.69 6.33
N GLU A 110 11.24 3.93 6.73
CA GLU A 110 12.48 4.35 7.40
C GLU A 110 12.70 3.60 8.72
N ARG A 111 11.68 3.57 9.59
CA ARG A 111 11.74 2.85 10.88
C ARG A 111 12.04 1.38 10.71
N GLN A 112 11.44 0.76 9.71
CA GLN A 112 11.59 -0.66 9.43
C GLN A 112 12.78 -0.98 8.52
N ASN A 113 13.57 0.02 8.11
CA ASN A 113 14.69 -0.15 7.19
C ASN A 113 14.28 -0.96 5.94
N VAL A 114 13.21 -0.50 5.27
CA VAL A 114 12.74 -1.02 3.99
C VAL A 114 12.64 0.12 2.97
N HIS A 115 12.51 -0.21 1.70
CA HIS A 115 12.47 0.77 0.63
C HIS A 115 11.10 1.45 0.55
N PHE A 116 11.09 2.71 0.09
CA PHE A 116 9.88 3.50 -0.11
C PHE A 116 9.84 4.10 -1.52
N LEU A 117 8.64 4.13 -2.10
CA LEU A 117 8.31 4.83 -3.33
C LEU A 117 7.00 5.59 -3.15
N ASN A 118 7.02 6.88 -3.47
CA ASN A 118 5.81 7.69 -3.43
C ASN A 118 5.14 7.72 -4.81
N ALA A 119 3.94 7.15 -4.94
CA ALA A 119 3.10 7.23 -6.13
C ALA A 119 1.82 8.07 -5.88
N ALA A 120 1.78 8.85 -4.80
CA ALA A 120 0.60 9.65 -4.41
C ALA A 120 0.16 10.66 -5.48
N ASP A 121 1.08 11.13 -6.31
CA ASP A 121 0.81 12.12 -7.36
C ASP A 121 0.56 11.50 -8.75
N CYS A 122 0.49 10.17 -8.86
CA CYS A 122 0.07 9.53 -10.10
C CYS A 122 -1.37 9.91 -10.45
N GLU A 123 -1.62 10.19 -11.73
CA GLU A 123 -2.91 10.69 -12.19
C GLU A 123 -4.04 9.69 -11.95
N PHE A 124 -5.07 10.13 -11.23
CA PHE A 124 -6.34 9.40 -11.07
C PHE A 124 -7.42 9.99 -12.01
N ASN A 125 -8.45 9.20 -12.29
CA ASN A 125 -9.53 9.61 -13.17
C ASN A 125 -10.49 10.62 -12.49
N GLN A 126 -11.20 11.39 -13.31
CA GLN A 126 -12.14 12.41 -12.85
C GLN A 126 -13.59 11.89 -12.77
N VAL A 127 -13.79 10.57 -12.80
CA VAL A 127 -15.11 9.93 -12.66
C VAL A 127 -15.31 9.51 -11.20
N ASP A 128 -14.36 8.76 -10.65
CA ASP A 128 -14.39 8.29 -9.25
C ASP A 128 -13.29 8.93 -8.38
N PHE A 129 -12.41 9.72 -8.96
CA PHE A 129 -11.34 10.46 -8.27
C PHE A 129 -10.40 9.57 -7.42
N MET A 130 -10.31 8.29 -7.74
CA MET A 130 -9.56 7.30 -6.96
C MET A 130 -8.71 6.38 -7.83
N HIS A 131 -9.30 5.78 -8.86
CA HIS A 131 -8.57 4.84 -9.70
C HIS A 131 -7.68 5.55 -10.72
N LEU A 132 -6.51 4.97 -10.98
CA LEU A 132 -5.55 5.51 -11.94
C LEU A 132 -6.14 5.58 -13.36
N THR A 133 -5.83 6.67 -14.06
CA THR A 133 -6.00 6.72 -15.51
C THR A 133 -4.96 5.84 -16.21
N ARG A 134 -5.11 5.64 -17.54
CA ARG A 134 -4.06 5.01 -18.35
C ARG A 134 -2.72 5.74 -18.20
N LYS A 135 -2.73 7.07 -18.12
CA LYS A 135 -1.54 7.87 -17.88
C LYS A 135 -0.99 7.68 -16.48
N GLY A 136 -1.85 7.62 -15.46
CA GLY A 136 -1.46 7.32 -14.09
C GLY A 136 -0.78 5.95 -13.96
N HIS A 137 -1.29 4.93 -14.65
CA HIS A 137 -0.63 3.62 -14.72
C HIS A 137 0.75 3.70 -15.38
N ALA A 138 0.90 4.47 -16.46
CA ALA A 138 2.21 4.68 -17.09
C ALA A 138 3.18 5.41 -16.15
N GLN A 139 2.72 6.44 -15.44
CA GLN A 139 3.52 7.13 -14.43
C GLN A 139 4.01 6.19 -13.32
N LEU A 140 3.11 5.36 -12.78
CA LEU A 140 3.48 4.35 -11.79
C LEU A 140 4.50 3.34 -12.34
N ALA A 141 4.29 2.87 -13.57
CA ALA A 141 5.22 1.96 -14.22
C ALA A 141 6.61 2.58 -14.40
N ASP A 142 6.68 3.85 -14.80
CA ASP A 142 7.95 4.59 -14.96
C ASP A 142 8.67 4.76 -13.62
N LEU A 143 7.94 5.05 -12.54
CA LEU A 143 8.51 5.13 -11.20
C LEU A 143 9.10 3.78 -10.75
N LEU A 144 8.35 2.71 -10.94
CA LEU A 144 8.80 1.36 -10.61
C LEU A 144 9.98 0.90 -11.48
N ALA A 145 9.94 1.17 -12.79
CA ALA A 145 11.02 0.83 -13.72
C ALA A 145 12.35 1.50 -13.36
N LYS A 146 12.30 2.70 -12.79
CA LYS A 146 13.50 3.40 -12.29
C LYS A 146 13.95 2.87 -10.93
N LYS A 147 13.02 2.50 -10.06
CA LYS A 147 13.32 2.12 -8.68
C LYS A 147 13.76 0.66 -8.55
N VAL A 148 13.02 -0.27 -9.12
CA VAL A 148 13.22 -1.72 -8.95
C VAL A 148 14.63 -2.19 -9.31
N PRO A 149 15.26 -1.77 -10.44
CA PRO A 149 16.62 -2.18 -10.77
C PRO A 149 17.68 -1.73 -9.76
N THR A 150 17.38 -0.75 -8.92
CA THR A 150 18.31 -0.29 -7.87
C THR A 150 18.20 -1.13 -6.59
N LEU A 151 17.27 -2.07 -6.53
CA LEU A 151 16.95 -2.88 -5.36
C LEU A 151 17.26 -4.37 -5.55
N LEU A 152 17.56 -4.78 -6.77
CA LEU A 152 17.94 -6.13 -7.17
C LEU A 152 19.44 -6.20 -7.46
#